data_40cd4deef13b2b1b5fcabd7779a2d731
#
_entry.id   40cd4deef13b2b1b5fcabd7779a2d731
#
_cell.length_a   1.000
_cell.length_b   1.000
_cell.length_c   1.000
_cell.angle_alpha   90.00
_cell.angle_beta   90.00
_cell.angle_gamma   90.00
#
_symmetry.space_group_name_H-M   'P 1'
#
loop_
_entity.id
_entity.type
_entity.pdbx_description
1 polymer ?
#
loop_
_entity_poly.entity_id
_entity_poly.type
_entity_poly.pdbx_seq_one_letter_code
_entity_poly.pdbx_strand_id
1 'polypeptide(L)'
;MRLIGQEVLLKAIRRHADIKKWIQAWTATVEDSNWDSLGDVRADYPSADGVKLKNDLVVAVFNVRGNEYRLLTNINYLRKFVVVLDLMTHAEYDKNRWKERY
;
A
#
# COMPACT_ATOMS: atom_id res chain seq x y z
N MET A 1 -2.20 13.29 -3.15
CA MET A 1 -1.86 12.47 -4.34
C MET A 1 -3.10 11.78 -4.88
N ARG A 2 -3.12 11.49 -6.16
CA ARG A 2 -4.25 10.75 -6.76
C ARG A 2 -4.13 9.27 -6.46
N LEU A 3 -5.24 8.64 -6.09
CA LEU A 3 -5.29 7.22 -5.77
C LEU A 3 -5.92 6.44 -6.93
N ILE A 4 -5.23 5.41 -7.40
CA ILE A 4 -5.64 4.54 -8.50
C ILE A 4 -5.78 3.12 -7.97
N GLY A 5 -6.82 2.39 -8.42
CA GLY A 5 -7.03 1.00 -8.00
C GLY A 5 -7.85 0.87 -6.73
N GLN A 6 -8.77 1.80 -6.48
CA GLN A 6 -9.62 1.75 -5.28
C GLN A 6 -10.51 0.51 -5.23
N GLU A 7 -10.81 -0.11 -6.36
CA GLU A 7 -11.58 -1.35 -6.43
C GLU A 7 -10.88 -2.50 -5.70
N VAL A 8 -9.55 -2.49 -5.65
CA VAL A 8 -8.78 -3.47 -4.87
C VAL A 8 -9.07 -3.30 -3.38
N LEU A 9 -9.15 -2.05 -2.92
CA LEU A 9 -9.46 -1.74 -1.51
C LEU A 9 -10.88 -2.15 -1.16
N LEU A 10 -11.86 -1.89 -2.04
CA LEU A 10 -13.25 -2.27 -1.81
C LEU A 10 -13.40 -3.78 -1.70
N LYS A 11 -12.71 -4.52 -2.57
CA LYS A 11 -12.68 -5.98 -2.54
C LYS A 11 -12.07 -6.50 -1.25
N ALA A 12 -10.97 -5.88 -0.81
CA ALA A 12 -10.29 -6.25 0.43
C ALA A 12 -11.20 -6.02 1.65
N ILE A 13 -11.93 -4.91 1.68
CA ILE A 13 -12.86 -4.61 2.77
C ILE A 13 -13.99 -5.64 2.85
N ARG A 14 -14.47 -6.13 1.70
CA ARG A 14 -15.49 -7.20 1.68
C ARG A 14 -14.98 -8.51 2.28
N ARG A 15 -13.71 -8.82 2.07
CA ARG A 15 -13.07 -10.04 2.60
C ARG A 15 -12.63 -9.88 4.05
N HIS A 16 -12.26 -8.66 4.45
CA HIS A 16 -11.69 -8.34 5.76
C HIS A 16 -12.35 -7.06 6.28
N ALA A 17 -13.58 -7.18 6.78
CA ALA A 17 -14.37 -6.01 7.21
C ALA A 17 -13.70 -5.18 8.31
N ASP A 18 -12.81 -5.79 9.08
CA ASP A 18 -12.09 -5.15 10.18
C ASP A 18 -11.07 -4.09 9.73
N ILE A 19 -10.73 -4.04 8.43
CA ILE A 19 -9.76 -3.05 7.91
C ILE A 19 -10.41 -1.76 7.41
N LYS A 20 -11.73 -1.70 7.37
CA LYS A 20 -12.46 -0.59 6.74
C LYS A 20 -12.04 0.78 7.26
N LYS A 21 -12.01 0.95 8.58
CA LYS A 21 -11.64 2.24 9.19
C LYS A 21 -10.21 2.63 8.87
N TRP A 22 -9.28 1.66 8.92
CA TRP A 22 -7.89 1.89 8.60
C TRP A 22 -7.74 2.36 7.15
N ILE A 23 -8.40 1.67 6.21
CA ILE A 23 -8.37 1.99 4.78
C ILE A 23 -8.95 3.38 4.51
N GLN A 24 -10.05 3.73 5.17
CA GLN A 24 -10.66 5.06 5.01
C GLN A 24 -9.71 6.17 5.45
N ALA A 25 -9.04 6.00 6.60
CA ALA A 25 -8.06 6.95 7.10
C ALA A 25 -6.84 7.03 6.18
N TRP A 26 -6.33 5.89 5.71
CA TRP A 26 -5.20 5.83 4.79
C TRP A 26 -5.53 6.54 3.47
N THR A 27 -6.70 6.28 2.90
CA THR A 27 -7.16 6.92 1.66
C THR A 27 -7.18 8.44 1.82
N ALA A 28 -7.76 8.94 2.91
CA ALA A 28 -7.81 10.37 3.19
C ALA A 28 -6.39 10.97 3.30
N THR A 29 -5.49 10.28 3.99
CA THR A 29 -4.10 10.72 4.14
C THR A 29 -3.39 10.78 2.79
N VAL A 30 -3.54 9.74 1.96
CA VAL A 30 -2.92 9.70 0.61
C VAL A 30 -3.44 10.86 -0.25
N GLU A 31 -4.74 11.06 -0.27
CA GLU A 31 -5.35 12.10 -1.10
C GLU A 31 -4.92 13.51 -0.68
N ASP A 32 -4.63 13.69 0.59
CA ASP A 32 -4.17 14.97 1.15
C ASP A 32 -2.65 15.13 1.12
N SER A 33 -1.92 14.10 0.74
CA SER A 33 -0.45 14.08 0.78
C SER A 33 0.16 14.60 -0.51
N ASN A 34 1.45 15.01 -0.39
CA ASN A 34 2.27 15.43 -1.51
C ASN A 34 3.67 14.81 -1.36
N TRP A 35 3.74 13.51 -1.21
CA TRP A 35 5.00 12.80 -0.98
C TRP A 35 5.95 12.93 -2.17
N ASP A 36 7.22 13.21 -1.89
CA ASP A 36 8.29 13.28 -2.87
C ASP A 36 9.22 12.06 -2.81
N SER A 37 9.13 11.27 -1.75
CA SER A 37 10.01 10.14 -1.51
C SER A 37 9.41 9.16 -0.50
N LEU A 38 10.01 7.99 -0.39
CA LEU A 38 9.65 7.03 0.65
C LEU A 38 9.87 7.62 2.06
N GLY A 39 10.84 8.49 2.22
CA GLY A 39 11.06 9.19 3.49
C GLY A 39 9.83 9.99 3.93
N ASP A 40 9.18 10.66 2.99
CA ASP A 40 7.93 11.39 3.28
C ASP A 40 6.80 10.43 3.66
N VAL A 41 6.72 9.29 2.98
CA VAL A 41 5.73 8.25 3.33
C VAL A 41 5.95 7.77 4.76
N ARG A 42 7.21 7.54 5.14
CA ARG A 42 7.56 7.07 6.48
C ARG A 42 7.32 8.12 7.57
N ALA A 43 7.28 9.40 7.22
CA ALA A 43 6.90 10.43 8.18
C ALA A 43 5.45 10.24 8.64
N ASP A 44 4.56 9.80 7.74
CA ASP A 44 3.17 9.53 8.06
C ASP A 44 2.95 8.08 8.51
N TYR A 45 3.70 7.14 7.93
CA TYR A 45 3.62 5.69 8.19
C TYR A 45 5.02 5.14 8.48
N PRO A 46 5.50 5.23 9.73
CA PRO A 46 6.88 4.86 10.07
C PRO A 46 7.29 3.43 9.71
N SER A 47 6.33 2.50 9.67
CA SER A 47 6.60 1.11 9.32
C SER A 47 6.55 0.81 7.83
N ALA A 48 6.25 1.80 6.99
CA ALA A 48 6.21 1.60 5.55
C ALA A 48 7.57 1.17 5.02
N ASP A 49 7.58 0.23 4.07
CA ASP A 49 8.79 -0.33 3.52
C ASP A 49 8.78 -0.29 1.99
N GLY A 50 9.97 -0.18 1.40
CA GLY A 50 10.15 -0.21 -0.04
C GLY A 50 10.79 -1.52 -0.45
N VAL A 51 10.11 -2.32 -1.27
CA VAL A 51 10.61 -3.59 -1.76
C VAL A 51 10.87 -3.48 -3.25
N LYS A 52 12.13 -3.60 -3.65
CA LYS A 52 12.53 -3.54 -5.06
C LYS A 52 12.39 -4.93 -5.68
N LEU A 53 11.64 -5.02 -6.77
CA LEU A 53 11.45 -6.26 -7.52
C LEU A 53 12.54 -6.42 -8.59
N LYS A 54 12.59 -7.60 -9.22
CA LYS A 54 13.58 -7.93 -10.24
C LYS A 54 13.54 -6.99 -11.46
N ASN A 55 12.36 -6.45 -11.76
CA ASN A 55 12.17 -5.49 -12.87
C ASN A 55 12.38 -4.02 -12.45
N ASP A 56 13.01 -3.80 -11.31
CA ASP A 56 13.27 -2.49 -10.72
C ASP A 56 12.02 -1.74 -10.22
N LEU A 57 10.84 -2.32 -10.30
CA LEU A 57 9.65 -1.76 -9.69
C LEU A 57 9.82 -1.75 -8.16
N VAL A 58 9.55 -0.61 -7.54
CA VAL A 58 9.55 -0.50 -6.08
C VAL A 58 8.12 -0.55 -5.57
N VAL A 59 7.85 -1.55 -4.73
CA VAL A 59 6.55 -1.70 -4.09
C VAL A 59 6.63 -1.06 -2.70
N ALA A 60 5.79 -0.07 -2.46
CA ALA A 60 5.66 0.53 -1.12
C ALA A 60 4.63 -0.28 -0.33
N VAL A 61 5.07 -0.84 0.78
CA VAL A 61 4.28 -1.76 1.60
C VAL A 61 3.90 -1.10 2.90
N PHE A 62 2.61 -1.09 3.21
CA PHE A 62 2.07 -0.54 4.45
C PHE A 62 1.56 -1.66 5.35
N ASN A 63 1.89 -1.59 6.63
CA ASN A 63 1.28 -2.46 7.63
C ASN A 63 -0.13 -1.97 7.91
N VAL A 64 -1.11 -2.87 7.86
CA VAL A 64 -2.52 -2.56 8.09
C VAL A 64 -2.98 -3.24 9.37
N ARG A 65 -3.62 -2.47 10.26
CA ARG A 65 -4.04 -2.95 11.58
C ARG A 65 -2.90 -3.62 12.33
N GLY A 66 -1.87 -2.81 12.59
CA GLY A 66 -0.66 -3.32 13.21
C GLY A 66 0.07 -4.25 12.27
N ASN A 67 0.09 -5.54 12.57
CA ASN A 67 0.86 -6.51 11.82
C ASN A 67 0.00 -7.55 11.08
N GLU A 68 -1.32 -7.35 11.01
CA GLU A 68 -2.23 -8.37 10.49
C GLU A 68 -2.25 -8.47 8.96
N TYR A 69 -2.17 -7.32 8.26
CA TYR A 69 -2.26 -7.27 6.81
C TYR A 69 -1.14 -6.42 6.23
N ARG A 70 -0.94 -6.56 4.92
CA ARG A 70 0.00 -5.76 4.13
C ARG A 70 -0.73 -5.16 2.94
N LEU A 71 -0.63 -3.85 2.78
CA LEU A 71 -1.13 -3.13 1.62
C LEU A 71 0.04 -2.84 0.69
N LEU A 72 -0.05 -3.32 -0.55
CA LEU A 72 0.99 -3.19 -1.56
C LEU A 72 0.60 -2.11 -2.55
N THR A 73 1.51 -1.17 -2.78
CA THR A 73 1.28 -0.04 -3.69
C THR A 73 2.51 0.21 -4.55
N ASN A 74 2.30 0.90 -5.66
CA ASN A 74 3.39 1.52 -6.41
C ASN A 74 3.14 3.03 -6.43
N ILE A 75 4.12 3.81 -5.99
CA ILE A 75 3.99 5.26 -5.86
C ILE A 75 4.82 5.93 -6.95
N ASN A 76 4.19 6.80 -7.73
CA ASN A 76 4.88 7.66 -8.67
C ASN A 76 5.00 9.04 -8.02
N TYR A 77 6.18 9.33 -7.48
CA TYR A 77 6.42 10.58 -6.75
C TYR A 77 6.46 11.80 -7.67
N LEU A 78 6.92 11.60 -8.89
CA LEU A 78 6.99 12.69 -9.88
C LEU A 78 5.62 13.13 -10.33
N ARG A 79 4.75 12.16 -10.69
CA ARG A 79 3.41 12.42 -11.21
C ARG A 79 2.34 12.46 -10.14
N LYS A 80 2.71 12.19 -8.90
CA LYS A 80 1.86 12.34 -7.72
C LYS A 80 0.63 11.44 -7.74
N PHE A 81 0.84 10.12 -7.97
CA PHE A 81 -0.22 9.14 -7.83
C PHE A 81 0.27 7.87 -7.12
N VAL A 82 -0.67 7.19 -6.49
CA VAL A 82 -0.46 5.93 -5.80
C VAL A 82 -1.36 4.89 -6.46
N VAL A 83 -0.77 3.81 -6.95
CA VAL A 83 -1.51 2.67 -7.50
C VAL A 83 -1.61 1.59 -6.45
N VAL A 84 -2.83 1.19 -6.11
CA VAL A 84 -3.05 0.05 -5.21
C VAL A 84 -2.89 -1.22 -6.00
N LEU A 85 -1.93 -2.06 -5.60
CA LEU A 85 -1.65 -3.33 -6.27
C LEU A 85 -2.42 -4.49 -5.64
N ASP A 86 -2.35 -4.61 -4.32
CA ASP A 86 -2.96 -5.73 -3.61
C ASP A 86 -3.05 -5.44 -2.11
N LEU A 87 -3.92 -6.16 -1.42
CA LEU A 87 -3.94 -6.20 0.04
C LEU A 87 -4.07 -7.66 0.46
N MET A 88 -3.20 -8.11 1.32
CA MET A 88 -3.12 -9.51 1.71
C MET A 88 -2.81 -9.66 3.20
N THR A 89 -3.00 -10.86 3.72
CA THR A 89 -2.63 -11.16 5.09
C THR A 89 -1.11 -11.16 5.25
N HIS A 90 -0.64 -10.98 6.47
CA HIS A 90 0.79 -11.07 6.79
C HIS A 90 1.36 -12.43 6.34
N ALA A 91 0.62 -13.52 6.56
CA ALA A 91 1.05 -14.86 6.16
C ALA A 91 1.23 -15.00 4.65
N GLU A 92 0.29 -14.46 3.86
CA GLU A 92 0.40 -14.45 2.40
C GLU A 92 1.59 -13.62 1.92
N TYR A 93 1.79 -12.48 2.55
CA TYR A 93 2.91 -11.59 2.22
C TYR A 93 4.25 -12.31 2.43
N ASP A 94 4.41 -13.03 3.53
CA ASP A 94 5.65 -13.71 3.89
C ASP A 94 6.01 -14.85 2.93
N LYS A 95 5.05 -15.39 2.20
CA LYS A 95 5.32 -16.43 1.18
C LYS A 95 6.05 -15.90 -0.04
N ASN A 96 6.10 -14.58 -0.21
CA ASN A 96 6.80 -13.88 -1.32
C ASN A 96 6.30 -14.22 -2.74
N ARG A 97 5.20 -14.93 -2.88
CA ARG A 97 4.64 -15.28 -4.20
C ARG A 97 4.14 -14.07 -4.97
N TRP A 98 3.71 -13.04 -4.24
CA TRP A 98 3.23 -11.80 -4.84
C TRP A 98 4.30 -11.10 -5.69
N LYS A 99 5.60 -11.30 -5.37
CA LYS A 99 6.71 -10.68 -6.09
C LYS A 99 6.79 -11.14 -7.55
N GLU A 100 6.26 -12.31 -7.85
CA GLU A 100 6.25 -12.86 -9.20
C GLU A 100 5.10 -12.33 -10.06
N ARG A 101 4.08 -11.72 -9.44
CA ARG A 101 2.93 -11.16 -10.15
C ARG A 101 3.16 -9.75 -10.67
N TYR A 102 4.17 -9.08 -10.18
CA TYR A 102 4.50 -7.68 -10.50
C TYR A 102 5.98 -7.53 -10.92
#